data_505b24bf5e6e2c29d02d3ba90031d9e8
#
_entry.id   505b24bf5e6e2c29d02d3ba90031d9e8
#
_cell.length_a   1.000
_cell.length_b   1.000
_cell.length_c   1.000
_cell.angle_alpha   90.00
_cell.angle_beta   90.00
_cell.angle_gamma   90.00
#
_symmetry.space_group_name_H-M   'P 1'
#
loop_
_entity.id
_entity.type
_entity.pdbx_description
1 polymer ?
#
loop_
_entity_poly.entity_id
_entity_poly.type
_entity_poly.pdbx_seq_one_letter_code
_entity_poly.pdbx_strand_id
1 'polypeptide(L)'
;MSEVYVMVTICSRKNMPRFVDCYKDYNVEAANISLGRGTASSDVLDLLGLEDDEKGIHMSLVTENTWKNVKKGLQSKLRIDVPGTGIAFIVSLSSIGGKRELGFLIDGQEYKKGDESTLKDTKHELIVAIANYGYNTQVMRAAEEGGATGGTVLHLSLIHISEPTRLRCIS
;
A
#
# COMPACT_ATOMS: atom_id res chain seq x y z
N MET A 1 -7.90 -20.42 5.82
CA MET A 1 -7.16 -19.33 6.49
C MET A 1 -7.30 -18.10 5.62
N SER A 2 -7.73 -16.99 6.16
CA SER A 2 -7.73 -15.73 5.40
C SER A 2 -6.36 -15.07 5.60
N GLU A 3 -5.49 -15.20 4.62
CA GLU A 3 -4.20 -14.50 4.64
C GLU A 3 -4.42 -13.02 4.44
N VAL A 4 -3.60 -12.21 5.10
CA VAL A 4 -3.57 -10.74 4.93
C VAL A 4 -2.36 -10.37 4.09
N TYR A 5 -2.55 -9.45 3.18
CA TYR A 5 -1.54 -8.96 2.27
C TYR A 5 -1.43 -7.45 2.36
N VAL A 6 -0.25 -6.93 2.11
CA VAL A 6 -0.09 -5.52 1.73
C VAL A 6 -0.37 -5.41 0.24
N MET A 7 -1.41 -4.73 -0.13
CA MET A 7 -1.68 -4.34 -1.52
C MET A 7 -0.98 -3.02 -1.81
N VAL A 8 -0.16 -3.01 -2.85
CA VAL A 8 0.54 -1.82 -3.32
C VAL A 8 0.06 -1.50 -4.73
N THR A 9 -0.31 -0.25 -4.94
CA THR A 9 -0.66 0.26 -6.27
C THR A 9 0.19 1.48 -6.58
N ILE A 10 0.77 1.51 -7.76
CA ILE A 10 1.55 2.63 -8.28
C ILE A 10 0.90 3.07 -9.59
N CYS A 11 0.46 4.30 -9.66
CA CYS A 11 -0.13 4.88 -10.86
C CYS A 11 0.22 6.36 -10.97
N SER A 12 -0.14 7.01 -12.07
CA SER A 12 -0.06 8.47 -12.18
C SER A 12 -0.88 9.13 -11.05
N ARG A 13 -0.36 10.18 -10.46
CA ARG A 13 -1.06 10.98 -9.43
C ARG A 13 -2.48 11.37 -9.87
N LYS A 14 -2.65 11.72 -11.15
CA LYS A 14 -3.95 12.09 -11.73
C LYS A 14 -4.96 10.94 -11.70
N ASN A 15 -4.49 9.70 -11.81
CA ASN A 15 -5.34 8.51 -11.80
C ASN A 15 -5.64 7.97 -10.40
N MET A 16 -4.86 8.35 -9.38
CA MET A 16 -5.01 7.83 -8.02
C MET A 16 -6.45 7.92 -7.47
N PRO A 17 -7.21 9.01 -7.65
CA PRO A 17 -8.60 9.08 -7.17
C PRO A 17 -9.48 7.95 -7.73
N ARG A 18 -9.32 7.60 -9.01
CA ARG A 18 -10.09 6.53 -9.65
C ARG A 18 -9.78 5.16 -9.06
N PHE A 19 -8.51 4.91 -8.68
CA PHE A 19 -8.11 3.69 -7.99
C PHE A 19 -8.72 3.63 -6.60
N VAL A 20 -8.63 4.73 -5.84
CA VAL A 20 -9.21 4.85 -4.50
C VAL A 20 -10.72 4.58 -4.53
N ASP A 21 -11.45 5.19 -5.47
CA ASP A 21 -12.90 4.97 -5.62
C ASP A 21 -13.21 3.51 -5.98
N CYS A 22 -12.41 2.91 -6.85
CA CYS A 22 -12.55 1.48 -7.16
C CYS A 22 -12.34 0.60 -5.92
N TYR A 23 -11.40 0.93 -5.06
CA TYR A 23 -11.09 0.14 -3.85
C TYR A 23 -12.18 0.24 -2.80
N LYS A 24 -12.83 1.41 -2.66
CA LYS A 24 -14.02 1.57 -1.81
C LYS A 24 -15.12 0.58 -2.14
N ASP A 25 -15.36 0.34 -3.42
CA ASP A 25 -16.40 -0.60 -3.87
C ASP A 25 -16.15 -2.04 -3.39
N TYR A 26 -14.96 -2.31 -2.88
CA TYR A 26 -14.53 -3.61 -2.36
C TYR A 26 -14.16 -3.59 -0.88
N ASN A 27 -14.66 -2.60 -0.13
CA ASN A 27 -14.42 -2.45 1.31
C ASN A 27 -12.93 -2.30 1.69
N VAL A 28 -12.15 -1.64 0.84
CA VAL A 28 -10.80 -1.21 1.19
C VAL A 28 -10.88 0.25 1.61
N GLU A 29 -11.11 0.48 2.91
CA GLU A 29 -11.45 1.80 3.44
C GLU A 29 -10.26 2.55 4.04
N ALA A 30 -9.22 1.85 4.45
CA ALA A 30 -8.02 2.45 5.02
C ALA A 30 -6.81 2.28 4.08
N ALA A 31 -6.15 3.38 3.79
CA ALA A 31 -4.98 3.37 2.93
C ALA A 31 -3.94 4.42 3.34
N ASN A 32 -2.68 4.08 3.15
CA ASN A 32 -1.57 5.01 3.19
C ASN A 32 -1.24 5.44 1.75
N ILE A 33 -1.26 6.73 1.50
CA ILE A 33 -0.90 7.28 0.19
C ILE A 33 0.37 8.12 0.31
N SER A 34 1.29 7.88 -0.60
CA SER A 34 2.53 8.63 -0.76
C SER A 34 2.67 9.10 -2.20
N LEU A 35 3.44 10.16 -2.39
CA LEU A 35 3.85 10.60 -3.72
C LEU A 35 5.25 10.06 -4.00
N GLY A 36 5.48 9.70 -5.24
CA GLY A 36 6.77 9.26 -5.74
C GLY A 36 7.06 9.89 -7.09
N ARG A 37 8.29 9.79 -7.53
CA ARG A 37 8.72 10.22 -8.86
C ARG A 37 9.21 9.01 -9.64
N GLY A 38 8.78 8.89 -10.89
CA GLY A 38 9.33 7.91 -11.82
C GLY A 38 10.80 8.19 -12.10
N THR A 39 11.62 7.15 -12.17
CA THR A 39 13.05 7.24 -12.48
C THR A 39 13.41 6.64 -13.84
N ALA A 40 12.40 6.31 -14.66
CA ALA A 40 12.64 5.84 -16.01
C ALA A 40 13.33 6.95 -16.84
N SER A 41 14.27 6.55 -17.71
CA SER A 41 14.92 7.51 -18.61
C SER A 41 13.89 8.14 -19.55
N SER A 42 14.12 9.41 -19.91
CA SER A 42 13.29 10.14 -20.86
C SER A 42 13.08 9.37 -22.16
N ASP A 43 14.10 8.68 -22.66
CA ASP A 43 14.06 7.91 -23.89
C ASP A 43 13.05 6.75 -23.83
N VAL A 44 12.91 6.10 -22.65
CA VAL A 44 11.92 5.03 -22.43
C VAL A 44 10.53 5.62 -22.27
N LEU A 45 10.40 6.77 -21.61
CA LEU A 45 9.12 7.45 -21.43
C LEU A 45 8.59 7.95 -22.77
N ASP A 46 9.44 8.57 -23.59
CA ASP A 46 9.11 9.05 -24.93
C ASP A 46 8.71 7.91 -25.86
N LEU A 47 9.43 6.78 -25.81
CA LEU A 47 9.12 5.59 -26.60
C LEU A 47 7.76 4.98 -26.24
N LEU A 48 7.34 5.09 -24.98
CA LEU A 48 6.07 4.55 -24.46
C LEU A 48 4.96 5.60 -24.46
N GLY A 49 5.24 6.85 -24.87
CA GLY A 49 4.29 7.95 -24.78
C GLY A 49 3.89 8.30 -23.34
N LEU A 50 4.77 8.08 -22.40
CA LEU A 50 4.55 8.34 -20.97
C LEU A 50 5.25 9.64 -20.59
N GLU A 51 4.53 10.58 -20.02
CA GLU A 51 5.10 11.80 -19.45
C GLU A 51 5.85 11.48 -18.13
N ASP A 52 6.88 12.26 -17.82
CA ASP A 52 7.52 12.29 -16.49
C ASP A 52 6.51 12.86 -15.48
N ASP A 53 5.64 11.98 -14.97
CA ASP A 53 4.50 12.34 -14.15
C ASP A 53 4.75 11.88 -12.71
N GLU A 54 4.30 12.71 -11.77
CA GLU A 54 4.27 12.32 -10.36
C GLU A 54 3.43 11.04 -10.20
N LYS A 55 4.00 10.07 -9.50
CA LYS A 55 3.35 8.81 -9.19
C LYS A 55 2.70 8.87 -7.82
N GLY A 56 1.50 8.35 -7.73
CA GLY A 56 0.89 8.03 -6.46
C GLY A 56 1.19 6.58 -6.10
N ILE A 57 1.53 6.35 -4.84
CA ILE A 57 1.73 5.02 -4.26
C ILE A 57 0.67 4.83 -3.20
N HIS A 58 -0.21 3.87 -3.43
CA HIS A 58 -1.27 3.49 -2.49
C HIS A 58 -0.89 2.18 -1.85
N MET A 59 -0.94 2.13 -0.52
CA MET A 59 -0.70 0.93 0.28
C MET A 59 -1.87 0.70 1.23
N SER A 60 -2.45 -0.49 1.17
CA SER A 60 -3.54 -0.91 2.06
C SER A 60 -3.38 -2.37 2.45
N LEU A 61 -4.06 -2.78 3.52
CA LEU A 61 -4.16 -4.18 3.88
C LEU A 61 -5.43 -4.79 3.25
N VAL A 62 -5.27 -5.96 2.65
CA VAL A 62 -6.37 -6.69 2.05
C VAL A 62 -6.33 -8.15 2.44
N THR A 63 -7.52 -8.73 2.63
CA THR A 63 -7.66 -10.18 2.76
C THR A 63 -7.62 -10.85 1.38
N GLU A 64 -7.38 -12.15 1.35
CA GLU A 64 -7.35 -12.92 0.10
C GLU A 64 -8.65 -12.75 -0.72
N ASN A 65 -9.81 -12.78 -0.05
CA ASN A 65 -11.10 -12.62 -0.72
C ASN A 65 -11.28 -11.21 -1.29
N THR A 66 -10.90 -10.19 -0.52
CA THR A 66 -10.94 -8.79 -0.97
C THR A 66 -10.04 -8.60 -2.18
N TRP A 67 -8.81 -9.13 -2.15
CA TRP A 67 -7.90 -9.05 -3.29
C TRP A 67 -8.46 -9.69 -4.56
N LYS A 68 -9.09 -10.87 -4.46
CA LYS A 68 -9.72 -11.54 -5.60
C LYS A 68 -10.78 -10.65 -6.27
N ASN A 69 -11.56 -9.92 -5.47
CA ASN A 69 -12.59 -9.02 -5.96
C ASN A 69 -11.99 -7.72 -6.52
N VAL A 70 -11.05 -7.11 -5.81
CA VAL A 70 -10.29 -5.94 -6.26
C VAL A 70 -9.63 -6.20 -7.62
N LYS A 71 -8.98 -7.35 -7.78
CA LYS A 71 -8.33 -7.73 -9.05
C LYS A 71 -9.31 -7.73 -10.23
N LYS A 72 -10.53 -8.23 -10.04
CA LYS A 72 -11.58 -8.16 -11.06
C LYS A 72 -11.98 -6.72 -11.37
N GLY A 73 -12.10 -5.87 -10.35
CA GLY A 73 -12.40 -4.45 -10.50
C GLY A 73 -11.30 -3.68 -11.24
N LEU A 74 -10.04 -3.96 -10.91
CA LEU A 74 -8.89 -3.37 -11.59
C LEU A 74 -8.90 -3.66 -13.10
N GLN A 75 -9.26 -4.88 -13.48
CA GLN A 75 -9.36 -5.27 -14.89
C GLN A 75 -10.58 -4.67 -15.57
N SER A 76 -11.77 -4.80 -14.98
CA SER A 76 -13.04 -4.43 -15.63
C SER A 76 -13.30 -2.92 -15.60
N LYS A 77 -13.01 -2.23 -14.49
CA LYS A 77 -13.32 -0.80 -14.30
C LYS A 77 -12.17 0.11 -14.69
N LEU A 78 -10.92 -0.29 -14.39
CA LEU A 78 -9.76 0.56 -14.57
C LEU A 78 -8.88 0.13 -15.74
N ARG A 79 -9.12 -1.06 -16.31
CA ARG A 79 -8.33 -1.61 -17.44
C ARG A 79 -6.83 -1.59 -17.13
N ILE A 80 -6.45 -2.13 -15.95
CA ILE A 80 -5.07 -2.09 -15.44
C ILE A 80 -4.08 -2.82 -16.37
N ASP A 81 -4.57 -3.69 -17.22
CA ASP A 81 -3.84 -4.41 -18.26
C ASP A 81 -3.38 -3.51 -19.43
N VAL A 82 -3.93 -2.29 -19.52
CA VAL A 82 -3.49 -1.31 -20.54
C VAL A 82 -2.21 -0.61 -20.04
N PRO A 83 -1.14 -0.61 -20.85
CA PRO A 83 0.09 0.10 -20.51
C PRO A 83 -0.16 1.57 -20.12
N GLY A 84 0.54 2.06 -19.11
CA GLY A 84 0.40 3.42 -18.60
C GLY A 84 -0.73 3.64 -17.58
N THR A 85 -1.63 2.68 -17.38
CA THR A 85 -2.70 2.80 -16.37
C THR A 85 -2.13 2.75 -14.95
N GLY A 86 -1.21 1.84 -14.68
CA GLY A 86 -0.60 1.62 -13.38
C GLY A 86 -0.22 0.16 -13.16
N ILE A 87 0.28 -0.13 -11.98
CA ILE A 87 0.58 -1.48 -11.54
C ILE A 87 0.00 -1.69 -10.14
N ALA A 88 -0.57 -2.86 -9.88
CA ALA A 88 -1.01 -3.27 -8.55
C ALA A 88 -0.53 -4.69 -8.27
N PHE A 89 0.00 -4.91 -7.07
CA PHE A 89 0.48 -6.21 -6.61
C PHE A 89 0.24 -6.37 -5.12
N ILE A 90 0.38 -7.59 -4.63
CA ILE A 90 0.28 -7.91 -3.21
C ILE A 90 1.57 -8.52 -2.70
N VAL A 91 1.84 -8.26 -1.42
CA VAL A 91 2.95 -8.86 -0.67
C VAL A 91 2.35 -9.57 0.53
N SER A 92 2.68 -10.84 0.72
CA SER A 92 2.23 -11.62 1.87
C SER A 92 2.83 -11.06 3.15
N LEU A 93 2.01 -10.95 4.20
CA LEU A 93 2.47 -10.60 5.54
C LEU A 93 2.81 -11.87 6.31
N SER A 94 4.04 -11.96 6.78
CA SER A 94 4.48 -13.04 7.71
C SER A 94 3.95 -12.79 9.11
N SER A 95 3.95 -11.54 9.55
CA SER A 95 3.48 -11.14 10.88
C SER A 95 2.98 -9.71 10.88
N ILE A 96 2.10 -9.40 11.80
CA ILE A 96 1.63 -8.03 12.04
C ILE A 96 1.48 -7.78 13.54
N GLY A 97 2.10 -6.72 14.02
CA GLY A 97 1.91 -6.18 15.36
C GLY A 97 0.76 -5.18 15.39
N GLY A 98 0.12 -5.00 16.55
CA GLY A 98 -0.98 -4.04 16.69
C GLY A 98 -2.34 -4.62 16.30
N LYS A 99 -2.97 -5.36 17.23
CA LYS A 99 -4.26 -6.03 16.97
C LYS A 99 -5.41 -5.06 16.68
N ARG A 100 -5.39 -3.89 17.35
CA ARG A 100 -6.43 -2.85 17.14
C ARG A 100 -6.24 -2.16 15.80
N GLU A 101 -5.01 -1.85 15.47
CA GLU A 101 -4.60 -1.22 14.23
C GLU A 101 -4.89 -2.12 13.03
N LEU A 102 -4.63 -3.43 13.16
CA LEU A 102 -5.03 -4.38 12.13
C LEU A 102 -6.54 -4.35 11.91
N GLY A 103 -7.34 -4.39 12.98
CA GLY A 103 -8.81 -4.33 12.88
C GLY A 103 -9.28 -3.09 12.12
N PHE A 104 -8.67 -1.93 12.38
CA PHE A 104 -8.96 -0.69 11.66
C PHE A 104 -8.54 -0.75 10.17
N LEU A 105 -7.36 -1.30 9.87
CA LEU A 105 -6.83 -1.33 8.50
C LEU A 105 -7.55 -2.32 7.58
N ILE A 106 -8.24 -3.32 8.13
CA ILE A 106 -9.05 -4.30 7.38
C ILE A 106 -10.53 -4.17 7.68
N ASP A 107 -10.97 -3.03 8.23
CA ASP A 107 -12.39 -2.80 8.52
C ASP A 107 -13.25 -3.01 7.28
N GLY A 108 -14.43 -3.57 7.47
CA GLY A 108 -15.34 -3.94 6.38
C GLY A 108 -14.92 -5.20 5.58
N GLN A 109 -13.76 -5.81 5.84
CA GLN A 109 -13.30 -7.01 5.15
C GLN A 109 -13.57 -8.29 5.96
N GLU A 110 -13.91 -9.39 5.28
CA GLU A 110 -14.04 -10.69 5.92
C GLU A 110 -12.66 -11.23 6.33
N TYR A 111 -12.40 -11.24 7.64
CA TYR A 111 -11.17 -11.76 8.21
C TYR A 111 -11.46 -12.82 9.29
N LYS A 112 -10.89 -13.99 9.13
CA LYS A 112 -10.83 -15.01 10.19
C LYS A 112 -9.38 -15.17 10.60
N LYS A 113 -9.09 -14.89 11.89
CA LYS A 113 -7.77 -15.13 12.44
C LYS A 113 -7.41 -16.60 12.26
N GLY A 114 -6.33 -16.86 11.50
CA GLY A 114 -5.71 -18.18 11.44
C GLY A 114 -4.88 -18.46 12.68
N ASP A 115 -4.42 -19.71 12.81
CA ASP A 115 -3.37 -20.06 13.76
C ASP A 115 -2.11 -19.25 13.44
N GLU A 116 -1.30 -18.95 14.46
CA GLU A 116 -0.03 -18.25 14.27
C GLU A 116 0.78 -19.00 13.20
N SER A 117 1.06 -18.31 12.10
CA SER A 117 1.95 -18.88 11.10
C SER A 117 3.33 -18.95 11.71
N THR A 118 3.92 -20.14 11.75
CA THR A 118 5.34 -20.27 12.00
C THR A 118 6.08 -19.47 10.93
N LEU A 119 6.81 -18.45 11.37
CA LEU A 119 7.70 -17.67 10.51
C LEU A 119 8.58 -18.68 9.74
N LYS A 120 8.51 -18.64 8.41
CA LYS A 120 9.46 -19.40 7.60
C LYS A 120 10.82 -18.80 7.84
N ASP A 121 11.82 -19.64 8.01
CA ASP A 121 13.22 -19.20 8.15
C ASP A 121 13.63 -18.50 6.85
N THR A 122 13.62 -17.18 6.87
CA THR A 122 13.97 -16.33 5.73
C THR A 122 15.28 -15.63 6.05
N LYS A 123 16.20 -15.60 5.07
CA LYS A 123 17.50 -14.92 5.25
C LYS A 123 17.36 -13.39 5.38
N HIS A 124 16.28 -12.84 4.88
CA HIS A 124 16.02 -11.40 4.88
C HIS A 124 14.54 -11.14 5.12
N GLU A 125 14.25 -10.15 5.92
CA GLU A 125 12.89 -9.70 6.22
C GLU A 125 12.79 -8.19 6.01
N LEU A 126 11.63 -7.73 5.55
CA LEU A 126 11.29 -6.32 5.48
C LEU A 126 10.35 -5.98 6.64
N ILE A 127 10.80 -5.12 7.52
CA ILE A 127 9.97 -4.57 8.60
C ILE A 127 9.41 -3.23 8.13
N VAL A 128 8.10 -3.08 8.18
CA VAL A 128 7.41 -1.81 7.93
C VAL A 128 6.76 -1.36 9.23
N ALA A 129 7.21 -0.22 9.76
CA ALA A 129 6.64 0.40 10.95
C ALA A 129 5.87 1.65 10.54
N ILE A 130 4.58 1.71 10.89
CA ILE A 130 3.73 2.89 10.72
C ILE A 130 3.62 3.57 12.07
N ALA A 131 4.15 4.78 12.18
CA ALA A 131 4.18 5.53 13.43
C ALA A 131 3.71 6.97 13.21
N ASN A 132 3.27 7.63 14.28
CA ASN A 132 2.95 9.05 14.24
C ASN A 132 4.18 9.90 13.91
N TYR A 133 3.93 11.07 13.36
CA TYR A 133 4.99 12.04 13.07
C TYR A 133 5.83 12.34 14.31
N GLY A 134 7.15 12.38 14.14
CA GLY A 134 8.12 12.65 15.22
C GLY A 134 8.66 11.41 15.93
N TYR A 135 8.09 10.22 15.71
CA TYR A 135 8.55 8.97 16.34
C TYR A 135 9.63 8.22 15.54
N ASN A 136 10.02 8.73 14.37
CA ASN A 136 10.99 8.09 13.49
C ASN A 136 12.31 7.73 14.20
N THR A 137 12.87 8.66 15.01
CA THR A 137 14.12 8.42 15.75
C THR A 137 14.00 7.28 16.75
N GLN A 138 12.86 7.18 17.44
CA GLN A 138 12.62 6.12 18.44
C GLN A 138 12.45 4.76 17.74
N VAL A 139 11.72 4.73 16.61
CA VAL A 139 11.54 3.52 15.81
C VAL A 139 12.88 3.05 15.23
N MET A 140 13.69 3.97 14.69
CA MET A 140 15.02 3.63 14.16
C MET A 140 15.96 3.07 15.23
N ARG A 141 15.97 3.69 16.40
CA ARG A 141 16.77 3.20 17.53
C ARG A 141 16.36 1.78 17.96
N ALA A 142 15.04 1.53 18.10
CA ALA A 142 14.55 0.19 18.44
C ALA A 142 14.89 -0.84 17.34
N ALA A 143 14.86 -0.44 16.09
CA ALA A 143 15.25 -1.30 14.97
C ALA A 143 16.75 -1.63 15.01
N GLU A 144 17.62 -0.66 15.27
CA GLU A 144 19.07 -0.85 15.43
C GLU A 144 19.39 -1.77 16.62
N GLU A 145 18.71 -1.58 17.75
CA GLU A 145 18.82 -2.47 18.92
C GLU A 145 18.38 -3.91 18.58
N GLY A 146 17.43 -4.06 17.65
CA GLY A 146 17.00 -5.34 17.09
C GLY A 146 17.90 -5.92 15.98
N GLY A 147 19.00 -5.24 15.63
CA GLY A 147 19.98 -5.70 14.66
C GLY A 147 19.75 -5.20 13.22
N ALA A 148 18.84 -4.24 13.00
CA ALA A 148 18.67 -3.63 11.68
C ALA A 148 19.87 -2.73 11.35
N THR A 149 20.35 -2.81 10.10
CA THR A 149 21.53 -2.06 9.64
C THR A 149 21.18 -0.68 9.07
N GLY A 150 19.90 -0.36 8.91
CA GLY A 150 19.44 0.93 8.42
C GLY A 150 17.94 0.89 8.05
N GLY A 151 17.40 2.02 7.68
CA GLY A 151 15.99 2.14 7.29
C GLY A 151 15.73 3.35 6.39
N THR A 152 14.56 3.36 5.78
CA THR A 152 14.07 4.47 4.96
C THR A 152 12.79 5.02 5.58
N VAL A 153 12.76 6.32 5.81
CA VAL A 153 11.55 7.00 6.32
C VAL A 153 10.75 7.53 5.14
N LEU A 154 9.48 7.15 5.08
CA LEU A 154 8.53 7.66 4.10
C LEU A 154 7.48 8.52 4.80
N HIS A 155 7.16 9.67 4.22
CA HIS A 155 6.03 10.47 4.69
C HIS A 155 4.76 9.97 4.02
N LEU A 156 3.81 9.50 4.84
CA LEU A 156 2.55 8.92 4.38
C LEU A 156 1.39 9.77 4.88
N SER A 157 0.35 9.90 4.07
CA SER A 157 -0.96 10.36 4.50
C SER A 157 -1.87 9.15 4.68
N LEU A 158 -2.33 8.92 5.90
CA LEU A 158 -3.35 7.91 6.16
C LEU A 158 -4.71 8.50 5.77
N ILE A 159 -5.40 7.85 4.86
CA ILE A 159 -6.74 8.22 4.42
C ILE A 159 -7.70 7.14 4.89
N HIS A 160 -8.70 7.56 5.68
CA HIS A 160 -9.91 6.78 5.88
C HIS A 160 -10.91 7.18 4.80
N ILE A 161 -11.21 6.28 3.91
CA ILE A 161 -11.87 6.57 2.63
C ILE A 161 -13.38 6.80 2.79
N SER A 162 -13.97 6.46 3.94
CA SER A 162 -15.39 6.69 4.24
C SER A 162 -15.76 8.16 4.50
N GLU A 163 -14.77 9.04 4.75
CA GLU A 163 -15.03 10.49 4.85
C GLU A 163 -14.61 11.20 3.56
N PRO A 164 -15.37 12.21 3.08
CA PRO A 164 -15.00 13.01 1.91
C PRO A 164 -13.85 13.96 2.27
N THR A 165 -12.64 13.41 2.42
CA THR A 165 -11.46 14.18 2.75
C THR A 165 -10.87 14.77 1.47
N ARG A 166 -10.94 16.09 1.34
CA ARG A 166 -10.16 16.82 0.33
C ARG A 166 -8.68 16.48 0.55
N LEU A 167 -8.04 15.92 -0.46
CA LEU A 167 -6.60 15.76 -0.51
C LEU A 167 -5.96 17.14 -0.30
N ARG A 168 -5.53 17.45 0.93
CA ARG A 168 -4.69 18.61 1.17
C ARG A 168 -3.28 18.24 0.70
N CYS A 169 -2.87 18.83 -0.41
CA CYS A 169 -1.47 18.85 -0.80
C CYS A 169 -0.70 19.57 0.31
N ILE A 170 0.19 18.87 0.97
CA ILE A 170 1.19 19.49 1.83
C ILE A 170 2.34 19.86 0.89
N SER A 171 2.53 21.18 0.77
CA SER A 171 3.67 21.78 0.07
C SER A 171 4.93 21.57 0.88
#